data_fd95e1daeeafe61a7f7a898103587d7d
#
_entry.id   fd95e1daeeafe61a7f7a898103587d7d
#
_cell.length_a   1.000
_cell.length_b   1.000
_cell.length_c   1.000
_cell.angle_alpha   90.00
_cell.angle_beta   90.00
_cell.angle_gamma   90.00
#
_symmetry.space_group_name_H-M   'P 1'
#
loop_
_entity.id
_entity.type
_entity.pdbx_description
1 polymer ?
#
loop_
_entity_poly.entity_id
_entity_poly.type
_entity_poly.pdbx_seq_one_letter_code
_entity_poly.pdbx_strand_id
1 'polypeptide(L)'
;MKKTVLAFSRITPAMAERLQQDFNVILPNPKLGDINAQFNEALPEAHGLIGVGRKLGRAQLEGAARLEVVSSVSVGYDNYDVDYFNERGIALTNTPDVLTESTADLGFALIMGCARRTAELDAWTCLLYTSDAADE
;
A
#
# COMPACT_ATOMS: atom_id res chain seq x y z
N MET A 1 27.77 8.79 -7.65
CA MET A 1 26.78 9.47 -6.79
C MET A 1 25.61 8.50 -6.62
N LYS A 2 25.11 8.24 -5.41
CA LYS A 2 23.95 7.37 -5.23
C LYS A 2 22.69 8.04 -5.78
N LYS A 3 21.82 7.27 -6.47
CA LYS A 3 20.50 7.75 -6.90
C LYS A 3 19.60 8.00 -5.69
N THR A 4 18.63 8.89 -5.81
CA THR A 4 17.70 9.24 -4.73
C THR A 4 16.39 8.49 -4.91
N VAL A 5 15.92 7.83 -3.84
CA VAL A 5 14.60 7.18 -3.75
C VAL A 5 13.76 7.95 -2.74
N LEU A 6 12.58 8.40 -3.17
CA LEU A 6 11.61 9.10 -2.33
C LEU A 6 10.43 8.17 -2.02
N ALA A 7 10.15 7.98 -0.74
CA ALA A 7 8.96 7.26 -0.32
C ALA A 7 7.73 8.20 -0.38
N PHE A 8 6.65 7.78 -1.03
CA PHE A 8 5.40 8.52 -1.09
C PHE A 8 4.32 8.00 -0.13
N SER A 9 4.64 6.96 0.60
CA SER A 9 3.86 6.46 1.73
C SER A 9 4.77 5.84 2.77
N ARG A 10 4.19 5.39 3.89
CA ARG A 10 4.94 4.67 4.91
C ARG A 10 5.45 3.33 4.35
N ILE A 11 6.75 3.11 4.43
CA ILE A 11 7.40 1.81 4.17
C ILE A 11 7.91 1.24 5.49
N THR A 12 8.21 -0.06 5.53
CA THR A 12 8.73 -0.69 6.76
C THR A 12 10.17 -0.25 7.04
N PRO A 13 10.61 -0.25 8.31
CA PRO A 13 12.01 0.04 8.65
C PRO A 13 13.00 -0.85 7.87
N ALA A 14 12.71 -2.14 7.77
CA ALA A 14 13.56 -3.09 7.04
C ALA A 14 13.70 -2.74 5.54
N MET A 15 12.61 -2.27 4.90
CA MET A 15 12.67 -1.78 3.51
C MET A 15 13.54 -0.53 3.40
N ALA A 16 13.38 0.41 4.34
CA ALA A 16 14.18 1.64 4.36
C ALA A 16 15.66 1.33 4.54
N GLU A 17 16.01 0.48 5.50
CA GLU A 17 17.41 0.04 5.76
C GLU A 17 18.01 -0.64 4.52
N ARG A 18 17.26 -1.53 3.87
CA ARG A 18 17.72 -2.20 2.64
C ARG A 18 17.99 -1.21 1.51
N LEU A 19 17.08 -0.25 1.31
CA LEU A 19 17.25 0.77 0.27
C LEU A 19 18.43 1.71 0.56
N GLN A 20 18.69 2.06 1.82
CA GLN A 20 19.79 2.95 2.23
C GLN A 20 21.17 2.38 1.94
N GLN A 21 21.30 1.07 1.76
CA GLN A 21 22.58 0.44 1.38
C GLN A 21 23.05 0.94 0.02
N ASP A 22 22.11 1.10 -0.95
CA ASP A 22 22.43 1.39 -2.34
C ASP A 22 22.00 2.80 -2.79
N PHE A 23 21.02 3.41 -2.11
CA PHE A 23 20.39 4.67 -2.49
C PHE A 23 20.45 5.73 -1.40
N ASN A 24 20.26 6.98 -1.79
CA ASN A 24 19.90 8.06 -0.88
C ASN A 24 18.37 8.03 -0.69
N VAL A 25 17.89 7.72 0.52
CA VAL A 25 16.45 7.50 0.78
C VAL A 25 15.86 8.69 1.51
N ILE A 26 14.81 9.28 0.94
CA ILE A 26 14.03 10.36 1.54
C ILE A 26 12.71 9.78 2.04
N LEU A 27 12.48 9.91 3.35
CA LEU A 27 11.26 9.47 4.03
C LEU A 27 10.52 10.70 4.57
N PRO A 28 9.39 11.12 3.98
CA PRO A 28 8.58 12.20 4.55
C PRO A 28 8.15 11.88 5.98
N ASN A 29 8.30 12.85 6.87
CA ASN A 29 8.05 12.68 8.30
C ASN A 29 6.89 13.58 8.76
N PRO A 30 5.75 13.01 9.21
CA PRO A 30 4.58 13.78 9.65
C PRO A 30 4.86 14.69 10.86
N LYS A 31 5.92 14.41 11.63
CA LYS A 31 6.34 15.28 12.75
C LYS A 31 7.00 16.58 12.31
N LEU A 32 7.47 16.65 11.06
CA LEU A 32 8.15 17.81 10.49
C LEU A 32 7.23 18.69 9.64
N GLY A 33 5.93 18.37 9.55
CA GLY A 33 4.93 19.14 8.81
C GLY A 33 4.16 18.34 7.78
N ASP A 34 3.59 19.03 6.79
CA ASP A 34 2.77 18.39 5.75
C ASP A 34 3.60 17.46 4.85
N ILE A 35 3.20 16.20 4.83
CA ILE A 35 3.85 15.14 4.03
C ILE A 35 3.77 15.46 2.52
N ASN A 36 2.69 16.10 2.06
CA ASN A 36 2.56 16.43 0.65
C ASN A 36 3.53 17.55 0.25
N ALA A 37 3.74 18.53 1.13
CA ALA A 37 4.73 19.57 0.89
C ALA A 37 6.14 18.97 0.82
N GLN A 38 6.52 18.13 1.78
CA GLN A 38 7.81 17.43 1.80
C GLN A 38 8.02 16.55 0.56
N PHE A 39 6.97 15.86 0.12
CA PHE A 39 7.01 15.05 -1.10
C PHE A 39 7.28 15.92 -2.33
N ASN A 40 6.53 17.01 -2.49
CA ASN A 40 6.66 17.90 -3.66
C ASN A 40 8.03 18.61 -3.70
N GLU A 41 8.58 18.97 -2.54
CA GLU A 41 9.92 19.55 -2.42
C GLU A 41 11.02 18.57 -2.83
N ALA A 42 10.90 17.30 -2.45
CA ALA A 42 11.89 16.28 -2.76
C ALA A 42 11.76 15.68 -4.17
N LEU A 43 10.59 15.82 -4.80
CA LEU A 43 10.25 15.17 -6.07
C LEU A 43 11.22 15.48 -7.23
N PRO A 44 11.72 16.73 -7.42
CA PRO A 44 12.65 17.04 -8.52
C PRO A 44 13.97 16.27 -8.46
N GLU A 45 14.40 15.87 -7.28
CA GLU A 45 15.66 15.13 -7.06
C GLU A 45 15.47 13.61 -7.08
N ALA A 46 14.22 13.13 -7.13
CA ALA A 46 13.91 11.71 -7.06
C ALA A 46 14.19 11.00 -8.40
N HIS A 47 14.95 9.92 -8.32
CA HIS A 47 15.18 8.96 -9.41
C HIS A 47 14.23 7.77 -9.31
N GLY A 48 13.79 7.44 -8.11
CA GLY A 48 12.82 6.39 -7.84
C GLY A 48 11.78 6.83 -6.81
N LEU A 49 10.56 6.36 -6.98
CA LEU A 49 9.48 6.48 -6.00
C LEU A 49 9.11 5.11 -5.46
N ILE A 50 8.81 5.02 -4.15
CA ILE A 50 8.33 3.79 -3.53
C ILE A 50 7.19 4.07 -2.57
N GLY A 51 6.14 3.23 -2.60
CA GLY A 51 5.01 3.38 -1.68
C GLY A 51 3.72 2.72 -2.16
N VAL A 52 2.61 3.08 -1.52
CA VAL A 52 1.28 2.56 -1.82
C VAL A 52 0.20 3.63 -1.64
N GLY A 53 -0.90 3.49 -2.37
CA GLY A 53 -2.15 4.21 -2.10
C GLY A 53 -2.20 5.67 -2.55
N ARG A 54 -1.16 6.19 -3.22
CA ARG A 54 -1.14 7.55 -3.77
C ARG A 54 -1.44 7.53 -5.26
N LYS A 55 -2.32 8.42 -5.71
CA LYS A 55 -2.52 8.63 -7.15
C LYS A 55 -1.30 9.35 -7.72
N LEU A 56 -0.67 8.75 -8.72
CA LEU A 56 0.49 9.30 -9.42
C LEU A 56 0.24 9.28 -10.94
N GLY A 57 0.28 10.44 -11.52
CA GLY A 57 0.11 10.66 -12.96
C GLY A 57 0.74 11.97 -13.37
N ARG A 58 0.43 12.43 -14.56
CA ARG A 58 1.01 13.66 -15.16
C ARG A 58 1.00 14.84 -14.19
N ALA A 59 -0.15 15.16 -13.60
CA ALA A 59 -0.29 16.33 -12.72
C ALA A 59 0.55 16.24 -11.44
N GLN A 60 0.74 15.03 -10.89
CA GLN A 60 1.52 14.83 -9.65
C GLN A 60 3.02 14.73 -9.89
N LEU A 61 3.45 14.42 -11.13
CA LEU A 61 4.83 14.10 -11.47
C LEU A 61 5.45 15.09 -12.47
N GLU A 62 4.80 16.22 -12.71
CA GLU A 62 5.28 17.25 -13.65
C GLU A 62 6.70 17.74 -13.31
N GLY A 63 7.00 17.89 -12.01
CA GLY A 63 8.32 18.29 -11.51
C GLY A 63 9.36 17.17 -11.44
N ALA A 64 9.00 15.92 -11.71
CA ALA A 64 9.87 14.75 -11.55
C ALA A 64 10.73 14.50 -12.81
N ALA A 65 11.63 15.41 -13.13
CA ALA A 65 12.42 15.34 -14.37
C ALA A 65 13.41 14.15 -14.40
N ARG A 66 13.88 13.70 -13.22
CA ARG A 66 14.88 12.63 -13.07
C ARG A 66 14.28 11.25 -12.80
N LEU A 67 12.93 11.14 -12.75
CA LEU A 67 12.25 9.93 -12.36
C LEU A 67 12.41 8.82 -13.40
N GLU A 68 12.90 7.66 -12.97
CA GLU A 68 13.17 6.49 -13.79
C GLU A 68 12.24 5.31 -13.43
N VAL A 69 11.82 5.21 -12.15
CA VAL A 69 11.04 4.07 -11.66
C VAL A 69 10.05 4.47 -10.58
N VAL A 70 8.88 3.87 -10.62
CA VAL A 70 7.88 3.89 -9.54
C VAL A 70 7.62 2.46 -9.08
N SER A 71 7.89 2.17 -7.81
CA SER A 71 7.70 0.86 -7.21
C SER A 71 6.49 0.88 -6.28
N SER A 72 5.41 0.21 -6.68
CA SER A 72 4.22 0.07 -5.87
C SER A 72 4.35 -1.10 -4.90
N VAL A 73 4.15 -0.84 -3.60
CA VAL A 73 4.09 -1.88 -2.56
C VAL A 73 2.63 -2.37 -2.45
N SER A 74 2.03 -2.70 -3.59
CA SER A 74 0.67 -3.24 -3.69
C SER A 74 0.50 -4.09 -4.94
N VAL A 75 -0.56 -4.89 -4.96
CA VAL A 75 -0.96 -5.69 -6.13
C VAL A 75 -1.61 -4.80 -7.19
N GLY A 76 -2.58 -3.97 -6.79
CA GLY A 76 -3.29 -3.06 -7.68
C GLY A 76 -2.42 -1.88 -8.14
N TYR A 77 -2.69 -1.42 -9.36
CA TYR A 77 -1.99 -0.29 -9.98
C TYR A 77 -2.94 0.71 -10.66
N ASP A 78 -4.25 0.65 -10.38
CA ASP A 78 -5.29 1.52 -10.97
C ASP A 78 -5.12 3.01 -10.62
N ASN A 79 -4.36 3.31 -9.58
CA ASN A 79 -4.05 4.66 -9.15
C ASN A 79 -2.83 5.28 -9.87
N TYR A 80 -2.24 4.57 -10.82
CA TYR A 80 -1.10 5.04 -11.62
C TYR A 80 -1.52 5.29 -13.07
N ASP A 81 -1.03 6.38 -13.64
CA ASP A 81 -1.21 6.72 -15.05
C ASP A 81 -0.16 5.98 -15.90
N VAL A 82 -0.50 4.74 -16.23
CA VAL A 82 0.42 3.82 -16.94
C VAL A 82 0.81 4.39 -18.32
N ASP A 83 -0.12 5.02 -19.02
CA ASP A 83 0.14 5.61 -20.34
C ASP A 83 1.16 6.74 -20.24
N TYR A 84 0.99 7.61 -19.26
CA TYR A 84 1.96 8.67 -18.97
C TYR A 84 3.35 8.13 -18.59
N PHE A 85 3.39 7.03 -17.83
CA PHE A 85 4.67 6.41 -17.46
C PHE A 85 5.37 5.83 -18.68
N ASN A 86 4.63 5.17 -19.56
CA ASN A 86 5.16 4.64 -20.82
C ASN A 86 5.68 5.77 -21.74
N GLU A 87 4.93 6.85 -21.88
CA GLU A 87 5.38 8.04 -22.65
C GLU A 87 6.70 8.63 -22.13
N ARG A 88 6.89 8.61 -20.81
CA ARG A 88 8.07 9.14 -20.12
C ARG A 88 9.21 8.14 -20.02
N GLY A 89 9.02 6.87 -20.36
CA GLY A 89 9.98 5.81 -20.13
C GLY A 89 10.22 5.50 -18.65
N ILE A 90 9.22 5.76 -17.78
CA ILE A 90 9.28 5.47 -16.35
C ILE A 90 8.80 4.04 -16.11
N ALA A 91 9.65 3.19 -15.52
CA ALA A 91 9.26 1.84 -15.17
C ALA A 91 8.28 1.82 -13.99
N LEU A 92 7.15 1.11 -14.13
CA LEU A 92 6.23 0.83 -13.03
C LEU A 92 6.36 -0.63 -12.61
N THR A 93 6.55 -0.86 -11.30
CA THR A 93 6.57 -2.21 -10.71
C THR A 93 5.54 -2.34 -9.60
N ASN A 94 5.00 -3.53 -9.43
CA ASN A 94 4.05 -3.87 -8.39
C ASN A 94 4.39 -5.22 -7.74
N THR A 95 3.57 -5.68 -6.79
CA THR A 95 3.75 -6.97 -6.09
C THR A 95 2.60 -7.91 -6.45
N PRO A 96 2.58 -8.53 -7.66
CA PRO A 96 1.51 -9.42 -8.06
C PRO A 96 1.50 -10.70 -7.21
N ASP A 97 0.34 -11.33 -7.11
CA ASP A 97 0.08 -12.67 -6.56
C ASP A 97 0.35 -12.88 -5.04
N VAL A 98 0.99 -11.94 -4.35
CA VAL A 98 1.37 -12.11 -2.93
C VAL A 98 0.19 -12.21 -1.95
N LEU A 99 -1.01 -11.80 -2.36
CA LEU A 99 -2.22 -11.82 -1.53
C LEU A 99 -3.33 -12.72 -2.10
N THR A 100 -3.12 -13.39 -3.23
CA THR A 100 -4.16 -14.13 -3.95
C THR A 100 -4.78 -15.21 -3.09
N GLU A 101 -3.99 -16.10 -2.51
CA GLU A 101 -4.45 -17.19 -1.67
C GLU A 101 -5.20 -16.67 -0.43
N SER A 102 -4.59 -15.79 0.34
CA SER A 102 -5.20 -15.27 1.57
C SER A 102 -6.49 -14.47 1.32
N THR A 103 -6.57 -13.76 0.20
CA THR A 103 -7.78 -13.02 -0.19
C THR A 103 -8.88 -13.99 -0.64
N ALA A 104 -8.54 -15.03 -1.39
CA ALA A 104 -9.46 -16.08 -1.81
C ALA A 104 -10.03 -16.84 -0.60
N ASP A 105 -9.18 -17.23 0.34
CA ASP A 105 -9.57 -17.91 1.58
C ASP A 105 -10.56 -17.07 2.40
N LEU A 106 -10.26 -15.78 2.60
CA LEU A 106 -11.16 -14.88 3.29
C LEU A 106 -12.48 -14.69 2.53
N GLY A 107 -12.42 -14.51 1.22
CA GLY A 107 -13.61 -14.39 0.37
C GLY A 107 -14.52 -15.62 0.51
N PHE A 108 -13.94 -16.81 0.43
CA PHE A 108 -14.68 -18.08 0.61
C PHE A 108 -15.24 -18.22 2.03
N ALA A 109 -14.46 -17.89 3.06
CA ALA A 109 -14.92 -17.91 4.44
C ALA A 109 -16.11 -16.98 4.69
N LEU A 110 -16.10 -15.77 4.09
CA LEU A 110 -17.22 -14.83 4.18
C LEU A 110 -18.46 -15.35 3.46
N ILE A 111 -18.32 -15.95 2.27
CA ILE A 111 -19.44 -16.58 1.54
C ILE A 111 -20.07 -17.68 2.40
N MET A 112 -19.26 -18.58 2.96
CA MET A 112 -19.75 -19.65 3.82
C MET A 112 -20.35 -19.11 5.12
N GLY A 113 -19.73 -18.10 5.72
CA GLY A 113 -20.23 -17.42 6.91
C GLY A 113 -21.62 -16.82 6.71
N CYS A 114 -21.85 -16.14 5.59
CA CYS A 114 -23.17 -15.61 5.22
C CYS A 114 -24.18 -16.72 4.90
N ALA A 115 -23.80 -17.71 4.09
CA ALA A 115 -24.68 -18.80 3.69
C ALA A 115 -25.15 -19.65 4.89
N ARG A 116 -24.30 -19.83 5.88
CA ARG A 116 -24.57 -20.63 7.09
C ARG A 116 -24.99 -19.80 8.30
N ARG A 117 -25.04 -18.45 8.18
CA ARG A 117 -25.37 -17.51 9.26
C ARG A 117 -24.51 -17.73 10.52
N THR A 118 -23.23 -18.04 10.34
CA THR A 118 -22.36 -18.50 11.44
C THR A 118 -22.23 -17.47 12.57
N ALA A 119 -22.06 -16.18 12.25
CA ALA A 119 -21.96 -15.13 13.27
C ALA A 119 -23.24 -14.96 14.09
N GLU A 120 -24.39 -15.08 13.44
CA GLU A 120 -25.70 -15.02 14.12
C GLU A 120 -25.93 -16.23 15.01
N LEU A 121 -25.59 -17.43 14.51
CA LEU A 121 -25.73 -18.67 15.29
C LEU A 121 -24.76 -18.72 16.46
N ASP A 122 -23.55 -18.19 16.31
CA ASP A 122 -22.59 -18.06 17.40
C ASP A 122 -23.13 -17.16 18.52
N ALA A 123 -23.64 -15.98 18.17
CA ALA A 123 -24.29 -15.09 19.13
C ALA A 123 -25.51 -15.75 19.82
N TRP A 124 -26.30 -16.47 19.06
CA TRP A 124 -27.46 -17.20 19.58
C TRP A 124 -27.04 -18.29 20.57
N THR A 125 -26.03 -19.07 20.25
CA THR A 125 -25.51 -20.13 21.13
C THR A 125 -24.99 -19.54 22.44
N CYS A 126 -24.27 -18.44 22.40
CA CYS A 126 -23.80 -17.73 23.59
C CYS A 126 -24.98 -17.26 24.49
N LEU A 127 -26.05 -16.74 23.88
CA LEU A 127 -27.24 -16.30 24.64
C LEU A 127 -28.01 -17.45 25.26
N LEU A 128 -28.16 -18.58 24.58
CA LEU A 128 -28.84 -19.76 25.07
C LEU A 128 -28.08 -20.42 26.26
N TYR A 129 -26.75 -20.45 26.16
CA TYR A 129 -25.91 -21.05 27.21
C TYR A 129 -25.91 -20.26 28.53
N THR A 130 -26.23 -18.97 28.47
CA THR A 130 -26.32 -18.11 29.67
C THR A 130 -27.71 -18.10 30.31
N SER A 131 -28.77 -18.52 29.60
CA SER A 131 -30.14 -18.51 30.13
C SER A 131 -30.58 -19.83 30.73
N ASP A 132 -30.14 -20.99 30.20
CA ASP A 132 -30.58 -22.30 30.66
C ASP A 132 -29.76 -22.89 31.82
N ALA A 133 -28.56 -22.37 32.07
CA ALA A 133 -27.75 -22.84 33.21
C ALA A 133 -28.14 -22.25 34.57
N ALA A 134 -29.09 -21.32 34.60
CA ALA A 134 -29.55 -20.67 35.84
C ALA A 134 -30.88 -21.18 36.37
N ASP A 135 -31.60 -22.06 35.64
CA ASP A 135 -32.95 -22.52 35.99
C ASP A 135 -33.04 -24.02 36.38
N GLU A 136 -31.91 -24.73 36.49
CA GLU A 136 -31.79 -26.04 37.11
C GLU A 136 -30.94 -25.98 38.41
#